data_c3f18b61a7fea736e736d39a387af4aa
#
_entry.id   c3f18b61a7fea736e736d39a387af4aa
#
_cell.length_a   1.000
_cell.length_b   1.000
_cell.length_c   1.000
_cell.angle_alpha   90.00
_cell.angle_beta   90.00
_cell.angle_gamma   90.00
#
_symmetry.space_group_name_H-M   'P 1'
#
loop_
_entity.id
_entity.type
_entity.pdbx_description
1 polymer ?
#
loop_
_entity_poly.entity_id
_entity_poly.type
_entity_poly.pdbx_seq_one_letter_code
_entity_poly.pdbx_strand_id
1 'polypeptide(L)'
;MQLLGEKILLIRSGGTVYGVKDRCLHRGVPFSQKVECHVPGTLTCWYHGWTYDLQNGAICDVLTDPKSKMINQPGIKTYPVSEAKGLVFVYIGDAEPGPLKNDVPVGFLDDDLAVEGISRVVNANWRLGVENGIDPTHIYIHRDAPGVILEHAVIPLSLSPKRPLNGRPDVDSGPVGVWHDELFSPDAVEASFEGKIKGHLVRTNPITSESKPIGTEGSLWMPGVLRIGPFPDHTVFQYEWYVPIDEKSHLYIQTQTRRVKSDQEKQRFSDEFWMYKKDTWLHGFNDADIIAREATQQFYEDDWGWINERLFEPDSVLIDWRKFASQHHRGIQLPHHLL
;
A
#
# COMPACT_ATOMS: atom_id res chain seq x y z
N MET A 1 -10.89 -2.69 -11.98
CA MET A 1 -9.49 -2.76 -11.53
C MET A 1 -8.92 -4.15 -11.73
N GLN A 2 -7.60 -4.30 -11.69
CA GLN A 2 -6.94 -5.61 -11.67
C GLN A 2 -6.14 -5.71 -10.37
N LEU A 3 -6.25 -6.83 -9.67
CA LEU A 3 -5.49 -7.13 -8.46
C LEU A 3 -5.11 -8.61 -8.49
N LEU A 4 -3.85 -8.94 -8.23
CA LEU A 4 -3.34 -10.32 -8.26
C LEU A 4 -3.73 -11.09 -9.54
N GLY A 5 -3.74 -10.40 -10.69
CA GLY A 5 -4.18 -10.97 -11.97
C GLY A 5 -5.72 -11.08 -12.16
N GLU A 6 -6.51 -10.87 -11.11
CA GLU A 6 -7.98 -10.91 -11.18
C GLU A 6 -8.56 -9.57 -11.62
N LYS A 7 -9.44 -9.59 -12.62
CA LYS A 7 -10.22 -8.42 -13.02
C LYS A 7 -11.48 -8.31 -12.18
N ILE A 8 -11.54 -7.30 -11.33
CA ILE A 8 -12.61 -7.09 -10.36
C ILE A 8 -13.30 -5.76 -10.62
N LEU A 9 -14.62 -5.76 -10.59
CA LEU A 9 -15.43 -4.55 -10.51
C LEU A 9 -15.85 -4.37 -9.05
N LEU A 10 -15.47 -3.23 -8.48
CA LEU A 10 -16.06 -2.74 -7.22
C LEU A 10 -17.20 -1.81 -7.56
N ILE A 11 -18.35 -2.05 -6.97
CA ILE A 11 -19.56 -1.29 -7.24
C ILE A 11 -20.30 -1.00 -5.95
N ARG A 12 -20.72 0.26 -5.78
CA ARG A 12 -21.56 0.66 -4.64
C ARG A 12 -23.03 0.65 -5.04
N SER A 13 -23.82 -0.12 -4.32
CA SER A 13 -25.27 -0.17 -4.51
C SER A 13 -25.97 -0.18 -3.14
N GLY A 14 -26.94 0.68 -2.95
CA GLY A 14 -27.68 0.78 -1.67
C GLY A 14 -26.79 1.09 -0.45
N GLY A 15 -25.67 1.81 -0.65
CA GLY A 15 -24.71 2.14 0.41
C GLY A 15 -23.63 1.06 0.64
N THR A 16 -23.80 -0.16 0.16
CA THR A 16 -22.87 -1.28 0.31
C THR A 16 -21.96 -1.39 -0.91
N VAL A 17 -20.67 -1.68 -0.68
CA VAL A 17 -19.71 -2.00 -1.75
C VAL A 17 -19.68 -3.50 -1.97
N TYR A 18 -19.78 -3.89 -3.23
CA TYR A 18 -19.68 -5.26 -3.69
C TYR A 18 -18.48 -5.43 -4.60
N GLY A 19 -17.87 -6.60 -4.54
CA GLY A 19 -16.79 -7.00 -5.44
C GLY A 19 -17.25 -8.17 -6.32
N VAL A 20 -17.18 -8.01 -7.63
CA VAL A 20 -17.57 -9.06 -8.57
C VAL A 20 -16.54 -9.23 -9.68
N LYS A 21 -16.44 -10.42 -10.27
CA LYS A 21 -15.64 -10.65 -11.47
C LYS A 21 -16.09 -9.72 -12.58
N ASP A 22 -15.20 -8.93 -13.13
CA ASP A 22 -15.52 -7.98 -14.20
C ASP A 22 -15.61 -8.68 -15.56
N ARG A 23 -16.54 -9.66 -15.65
CA ARG A 23 -16.84 -10.39 -16.87
C ARG A 23 -18.22 -11.02 -16.84
N CYS A 24 -19.04 -10.68 -17.84
CA CYS A 24 -20.32 -11.34 -18.07
C CYS A 24 -20.11 -12.77 -18.55
N LEU A 25 -20.82 -13.74 -17.97
CA LEU A 25 -20.72 -15.15 -18.35
C LEU A 25 -21.17 -15.44 -19.77
N HIS A 26 -22.10 -14.64 -20.30
CA HIS A 26 -22.68 -14.90 -21.62
C HIS A 26 -21.63 -14.86 -22.74
N ARG A 27 -20.90 -13.72 -22.88
CA ARG A 27 -19.89 -13.52 -23.93
C ARG A 27 -18.64 -12.79 -23.48
N GLY A 28 -18.37 -12.74 -22.18
CA GLY A 28 -17.12 -12.28 -21.63
C GLY A 28 -16.85 -10.77 -21.71
N VAL A 29 -17.84 -9.94 -22.03
CA VAL A 29 -17.65 -8.48 -22.00
C VAL A 29 -17.46 -8.00 -20.57
N PRO A 30 -16.59 -7.01 -20.34
CA PRO A 30 -16.42 -6.43 -19.01
C PRO A 30 -17.61 -5.52 -18.67
N PHE A 31 -18.10 -5.63 -17.44
CA PHE A 31 -19.14 -4.73 -16.92
C PHE A 31 -18.63 -3.30 -16.74
N SER A 32 -17.35 -3.15 -16.38
CA SER A 32 -16.71 -1.85 -16.16
C SER A 32 -16.69 -0.95 -17.40
N GLN A 33 -16.86 -1.51 -18.60
CA GLN A 33 -16.93 -0.73 -19.83
C GLN A 33 -18.20 0.15 -19.87
N LYS A 34 -19.32 -0.37 -19.36
CA LYS A 34 -20.57 0.35 -19.18
C LYS A 34 -21.34 -0.26 -18.02
N VAL A 35 -21.31 0.39 -16.86
CA VAL A 35 -21.97 -0.11 -15.66
C VAL A 35 -23.45 0.22 -15.71
N GLU A 36 -24.31 -0.80 -15.57
CA GLU A 36 -25.78 -0.66 -15.53
C GLU A 36 -26.33 -1.37 -14.29
N CYS A 37 -27.00 -0.59 -13.44
CA CYS A 37 -27.71 -1.06 -12.24
C CYS A 37 -29.15 -0.57 -12.30
N HIS A 38 -30.07 -1.41 -12.77
CA HIS A 38 -31.48 -1.04 -12.90
C HIS A 38 -32.26 -1.28 -11.61
N VAL A 39 -31.81 -2.22 -10.80
CA VAL A 39 -32.39 -2.54 -9.49
C VAL A 39 -31.28 -2.52 -8.45
N PRO A 40 -31.47 -1.90 -7.27
CA PRO A 40 -30.49 -1.93 -6.20
C PRO A 40 -30.06 -3.36 -5.86
N GLY A 41 -28.74 -3.57 -5.64
CA GLY A 41 -28.19 -4.89 -5.37
C GLY A 41 -27.97 -5.77 -6.61
N THR A 42 -28.18 -5.25 -7.83
CA THR A 42 -27.98 -6.01 -9.07
C THR A 42 -27.00 -5.31 -10.02
N LEU A 43 -26.44 -6.07 -10.95
CA LEU A 43 -25.59 -5.61 -12.03
C LEU A 43 -26.07 -6.20 -13.36
N THR A 44 -26.47 -5.34 -14.29
CA THR A 44 -26.96 -5.76 -15.60
C THR A 44 -25.86 -5.63 -16.65
N CYS A 45 -25.67 -6.66 -17.44
CA CYS A 45 -24.74 -6.62 -18.56
C CYS A 45 -25.30 -5.73 -19.68
N TRP A 46 -24.57 -4.70 -19.99
CA TRP A 46 -24.93 -3.70 -21.00
C TRP A 46 -25.09 -4.26 -22.43
N TYR A 47 -24.60 -5.50 -22.67
CA TYR A 47 -24.65 -6.08 -24.02
C TYR A 47 -25.97 -6.81 -24.30
N HIS A 48 -26.40 -7.74 -23.42
CA HIS A 48 -27.61 -8.56 -23.66
C HIS A 48 -28.57 -8.60 -22.45
N GLY A 49 -28.41 -7.71 -21.48
CA GLY A 49 -29.37 -7.59 -20.36
C GLY A 49 -29.33 -8.76 -19.36
N TRP A 50 -28.26 -9.56 -19.31
CA TRP A 50 -28.09 -10.54 -18.24
C TRP A 50 -27.83 -9.80 -16.93
N THR A 51 -28.65 -10.08 -15.92
CA THR A 51 -28.63 -9.39 -14.64
C THR A 51 -28.20 -10.33 -13.53
N TYR A 52 -27.26 -9.88 -12.73
CA TYR A 52 -26.62 -10.66 -11.68
C TYR A 52 -26.91 -10.02 -10.33
N ASP A 53 -27.19 -10.85 -9.33
CA ASP A 53 -27.22 -10.46 -7.94
C ASP A 53 -25.82 -10.13 -7.43
N LEU A 54 -25.61 -8.97 -6.84
CA LEU A 54 -24.27 -8.53 -6.41
C LEU A 54 -23.77 -9.26 -5.17
N GLN A 55 -24.66 -9.84 -4.37
CA GLN A 55 -24.29 -10.51 -3.13
C GLN A 55 -23.76 -11.91 -3.38
N ASN A 56 -24.40 -12.66 -4.26
CA ASN A 56 -24.06 -14.08 -4.50
C ASN A 56 -23.65 -14.40 -5.94
N GLY A 57 -23.73 -13.43 -6.83
CA GLY A 57 -23.35 -13.55 -8.23
C GLY A 57 -24.35 -14.30 -9.12
N ALA A 58 -25.46 -14.81 -8.59
CA ALA A 58 -26.43 -15.58 -9.36
C ALA A 58 -27.08 -14.76 -10.48
N ILE A 59 -27.49 -15.42 -11.54
CA ILE A 59 -28.26 -14.79 -12.62
C ILE A 59 -29.70 -14.60 -12.12
N CYS A 60 -30.09 -13.38 -11.80
CA CYS A 60 -31.41 -13.08 -11.24
C CYS A 60 -32.43 -12.65 -12.30
N ASP A 61 -31.98 -12.18 -13.46
CA ASP A 61 -32.87 -11.84 -14.58
C ASP A 61 -32.10 -11.89 -15.92
N VAL A 62 -32.86 -11.99 -17.01
CA VAL A 62 -32.38 -11.81 -18.39
C VAL A 62 -33.38 -10.90 -19.09
N LEU A 63 -33.13 -9.60 -19.13
CA LEU A 63 -34.05 -8.58 -19.61
C LEU A 63 -34.55 -8.84 -21.05
N THR A 64 -33.73 -9.45 -21.88
CA THR A 64 -34.04 -9.79 -23.27
C THR A 64 -34.76 -11.15 -23.45
N ASP A 65 -34.80 -11.95 -22.37
CA ASP A 65 -35.51 -13.25 -22.35
C ASP A 65 -36.00 -13.55 -20.91
N PRO A 66 -37.11 -12.93 -20.46
CA PRO A 66 -37.61 -13.08 -19.09
C PRO A 66 -38.03 -14.50 -18.66
N LYS A 67 -38.07 -15.43 -19.62
CA LYS A 67 -38.36 -16.86 -19.39
C LYS A 67 -37.10 -17.74 -19.53
N SER A 68 -35.94 -17.14 -19.60
CA SER A 68 -34.68 -17.83 -19.76
C SER A 68 -34.46 -18.89 -18.69
N LYS A 69 -34.03 -20.09 -19.11
CA LYS A 69 -33.61 -21.16 -18.19
C LYS A 69 -32.33 -20.82 -17.41
N MET A 70 -31.66 -19.75 -17.80
CA MET A 70 -30.46 -19.25 -17.09
C MET A 70 -30.80 -18.53 -15.82
N ILE A 71 -32.00 -18.04 -15.63
CA ILE A 71 -32.46 -17.40 -14.40
C ILE A 71 -32.35 -18.39 -13.22
N ASN A 72 -31.81 -17.92 -12.09
CA ASN A 72 -31.48 -18.72 -10.89
C ASN A 72 -30.36 -19.74 -11.06
N GLN A 73 -29.61 -19.68 -12.16
CA GLN A 73 -28.38 -20.46 -12.28
C GLN A 73 -27.18 -19.74 -11.62
N PRO A 74 -26.15 -20.50 -11.21
CA PRO A 74 -24.89 -19.91 -10.77
C PRO A 74 -24.37 -18.90 -11.80
N GLY A 75 -23.86 -17.78 -11.31
CA GLY A 75 -23.44 -16.67 -12.14
C GLY A 75 -21.96 -16.33 -12.01
N ILE A 76 -21.67 -15.07 -11.80
CA ILE A 76 -20.31 -14.54 -11.72
C ILE A 76 -19.72 -14.74 -10.33
N LYS A 77 -18.37 -14.86 -10.26
CA LYS A 77 -17.63 -14.89 -8.99
C LYS A 77 -17.85 -13.57 -8.25
N THR A 78 -18.15 -13.65 -6.97
CA THR A 78 -18.14 -12.53 -6.03
C THR A 78 -16.90 -12.58 -5.15
N TYR A 79 -16.50 -11.45 -4.61
CA TYR A 79 -15.36 -11.32 -3.72
C TYR A 79 -15.83 -10.69 -2.41
N PRO A 80 -15.49 -11.26 -1.26
CA PRO A 80 -15.75 -10.61 0.03
C PRO A 80 -15.08 -9.23 0.09
N VAL A 81 -15.83 -8.24 0.53
CA VAL A 81 -15.39 -6.85 0.62
C VAL A 81 -15.66 -6.31 2.02
N SER A 82 -14.72 -5.54 2.53
CA SER A 82 -14.87 -4.78 3.77
C SER A 82 -14.43 -3.34 3.55
N GLU A 83 -15.12 -2.39 4.18
CA GLU A 83 -14.76 -0.97 4.15
C GLU A 83 -14.31 -0.54 5.54
N ALA A 84 -13.15 0.10 5.62
CA ALA A 84 -12.67 0.69 6.86
C ALA A 84 -11.72 1.85 6.55
N LYS A 85 -11.79 2.91 7.33
CA LYS A 85 -10.85 4.04 7.28
C LYS A 85 -10.72 4.68 5.89
N GLY A 86 -11.80 4.69 5.08
CA GLY A 86 -11.78 5.22 3.71
C GLY A 86 -11.17 4.27 2.67
N LEU A 87 -10.75 3.08 3.07
CA LEU A 87 -10.22 2.04 2.20
C LEU A 87 -11.26 0.94 1.95
N VAL A 88 -11.15 0.31 0.79
CA VAL A 88 -11.91 -0.88 0.41
C VAL A 88 -10.97 -2.07 0.36
N PHE A 89 -11.21 -3.05 1.20
CA PHE A 89 -10.45 -4.30 1.27
C PHE A 89 -11.20 -5.39 0.52
N VAL A 90 -10.52 -6.09 -0.35
CA VAL A 90 -11.08 -7.18 -1.18
C VAL A 90 -10.32 -8.45 -0.89
N TYR A 91 -11.02 -9.48 -0.49
CA TYR A 91 -10.41 -10.81 -0.30
C TYR A 91 -10.38 -11.57 -1.62
N ILE A 92 -9.18 -11.97 -2.04
CA ILE A 92 -8.94 -12.75 -3.25
C ILE A 92 -8.36 -14.11 -2.82
N GLY A 93 -9.22 -15.08 -2.62
CA GLY A 93 -8.86 -16.42 -2.19
C GLY A 93 -10.06 -17.35 -2.32
N ASP A 94 -9.83 -18.66 -2.10
CA ASP A 94 -10.85 -19.69 -2.20
C ASP A 94 -11.37 -20.14 -0.80
N ALA A 95 -10.68 -19.75 0.28
CA ALA A 95 -11.11 -19.99 1.65
C ALA A 95 -12.03 -18.86 2.15
N GLU A 96 -12.74 -19.13 3.24
CA GLU A 96 -13.47 -18.05 3.93
C GLU A 96 -12.49 -17.01 4.49
N PRO A 97 -12.74 -15.72 4.28
CA PRO A 97 -11.88 -14.67 4.80
C PRO A 97 -11.93 -14.63 6.32
N GLY A 98 -10.78 -14.45 6.95
CA GLY A 98 -10.72 -14.10 8.35
C GLY A 98 -11.25 -12.68 8.63
N PRO A 99 -11.36 -12.29 9.90
CA PRO A 99 -11.71 -10.91 10.25
C PRO A 99 -10.67 -9.92 9.73
N LEU A 100 -11.10 -8.80 9.14
CA LEU A 100 -10.22 -7.77 8.58
C LEU A 100 -9.12 -7.31 9.54
N LYS A 101 -9.40 -7.28 10.85
CA LYS A 101 -8.41 -6.90 11.87
C LYS A 101 -7.14 -7.77 11.86
N ASN A 102 -7.20 -8.96 11.27
CA ASN A 102 -6.07 -9.87 11.17
C ASN A 102 -5.20 -9.58 9.92
N ASP A 103 -5.70 -8.75 9.01
CA ASP A 103 -5.06 -8.45 7.72
C ASP A 103 -4.55 -7.01 7.62
N VAL A 104 -4.65 -6.25 8.71
CA VAL A 104 -4.17 -4.86 8.80
C VAL A 104 -3.27 -4.67 10.02
N PRO A 105 -2.36 -3.70 10.01
CA PRO A 105 -1.52 -3.41 11.16
C PRO A 105 -2.31 -3.12 12.42
N VAL A 106 -1.80 -3.58 13.57
CA VAL A 106 -2.42 -3.34 14.88
C VAL A 106 -2.64 -1.85 15.11
N GLY A 107 -3.84 -1.49 15.54
CA GLY A 107 -4.23 -0.11 15.79
C GLY A 107 -4.70 0.67 14.57
N PHE A 108 -4.59 0.10 13.34
CA PHE A 108 -5.07 0.79 12.13
C PHE A 108 -6.60 0.98 12.13
N LEU A 109 -7.34 0.04 12.68
CA LEU A 109 -8.79 0.10 12.76
C LEU A 109 -9.34 0.83 13.99
N ASP A 110 -8.48 1.31 14.90
CA ASP A 110 -8.91 1.99 16.11
C ASP A 110 -9.78 3.23 15.78
N ASP A 111 -10.84 3.45 16.54
CA ASP A 111 -11.82 4.51 16.26
C ASP A 111 -11.21 5.92 16.29
N ASP A 112 -10.22 6.13 17.16
CA ASP A 112 -9.51 7.39 17.33
C ASP A 112 -8.45 7.66 16.25
N LEU A 113 -8.18 6.71 15.32
CA LEU A 113 -7.24 6.92 14.24
C LEU A 113 -7.95 7.58 13.04
N ALA A 114 -7.60 8.83 12.76
CA ALA A 114 -7.95 9.51 11.52
C ALA A 114 -6.99 9.08 10.40
N VAL A 115 -7.52 8.85 9.21
CA VAL A 115 -6.76 8.38 8.04
C VAL A 115 -7.16 9.21 6.84
N GLU A 116 -6.15 9.76 6.15
CA GLU A 116 -6.28 10.41 4.84
C GLU A 116 -5.24 9.81 3.91
N GLY A 117 -5.52 9.74 2.61
CA GLY A 117 -4.58 9.10 1.71
C GLY A 117 -4.89 9.28 0.23
N ILE A 118 -3.97 8.81 -0.58
CA ILE A 118 -4.06 8.75 -2.03
C ILE A 118 -3.67 7.36 -2.53
N SER A 119 -4.04 7.04 -3.76
CA SER A 119 -3.58 5.83 -4.42
C SER A 119 -3.03 6.13 -5.80
N ARG A 120 -1.96 5.43 -6.18
CA ARG A 120 -1.30 5.58 -7.48
C ARG A 120 -0.92 4.22 -8.04
N VAL A 121 -0.97 4.08 -9.36
CA VAL A 121 -0.39 2.92 -10.04
C VAL A 121 1.09 3.21 -10.28
N VAL A 122 1.94 2.28 -9.90
CA VAL A 122 3.39 2.33 -10.10
C VAL A 122 3.78 1.20 -11.04
N ASN A 123 4.55 1.52 -12.09
CA ASN A 123 5.00 0.56 -13.10
C ASN A 123 6.25 -0.19 -12.61
N ALA A 124 6.12 -0.83 -11.48
CA ALA A 124 7.14 -1.67 -10.88
C ALA A 124 6.48 -2.81 -10.10
N ASN A 125 7.15 -3.95 -10.02
CA ASN A 125 6.72 -5.05 -9.17
C ASN A 125 6.55 -4.58 -7.73
N TRP A 126 5.48 -5.03 -7.07
CA TRP A 126 5.15 -4.65 -5.69
C TRP A 126 6.30 -4.90 -4.70
N ARG A 127 7.11 -5.93 -4.93
CA ARG A 127 8.29 -6.24 -4.13
C ARG A 127 9.30 -5.09 -4.13
N LEU A 128 9.52 -4.44 -5.29
CA LEU A 128 10.41 -3.28 -5.37
C LEU A 128 9.88 -2.10 -4.55
N GLY A 129 8.55 -1.96 -4.46
CA GLY A 129 7.92 -1.00 -3.57
C GLY A 129 8.23 -1.29 -2.10
N VAL A 130 8.03 -2.53 -1.67
CA VAL A 130 8.31 -2.96 -0.30
C VAL A 130 9.79 -2.79 0.04
N GLU A 131 10.68 -3.27 -0.82
CA GLU A 131 12.13 -3.21 -0.60
C GLU A 131 12.62 -1.76 -0.51
N ASN A 132 12.15 -0.88 -1.40
CA ASN A 132 12.47 0.54 -1.31
C ASN A 132 11.95 1.14 0.01
N GLY A 133 10.73 0.82 0.44
CA GLY A 133 10.16 1.38 1.67
C GLY A 133 10.90 1.01 2.97
N ILE A 134 11.57 -0.16 3.00
CA ILE A 134 12.36 -0.60 4.16
C ILE A 134 13.87 -0.42 4.00
N ASP A 135 14.34 0.03 2.84
CA ASP A 135 15.76 0.30 2.61
C ASP A 135 16.24 1.48 3.47
N PRO A 136 17.20 1.29 4.37
CA PRO A 136 17.67 2.36 5.23
C PRO A 136 18.49 3.42 4.48
N THR A 137 18.92 3.14 3.28
CA THR A 137 19.79 4.03 2.50
C THR A 137 19.04 4.83 1.45
N HIS A 138 17.84 4.41 1.07
CA HIS A 138 17.04 5.14 0.07
C HIS A 138 16.68 6.56 0.53
N ILE A 139 16.67 6.83 1.84
CA ILE A 139 16.41 8.17 2.37
C ILE A 139 17.25 9.27 1.70
N TYR A 140 18.38 8.91 1.11
CA TYR A 140 19.24 9.82 0.36
C TYR A 140 18.53 10.50 -0.82
N ILE A 141 17.56 9.84 -1.46
CA ILE A 141 16.83 10.41 -2.60
C ILE A 141 15.93 11.58 -2.18
N HIS A 142 15.55 11.65 -0.91
CA HIS A 142 14.63 12.66 -0.37
C HIS A 142 15.32 13.94 0.11
N ARG A 143 16.64 14.04 0.03
CA ARG A 143 17.41 15.19 0.54
C ARG A 143 16.99 16.55 -0.01
N ASP A 144 16.41 16.55 -1.22
CA ASP A 144 15.93 17.74 -1.92
C ASP A 144 14.40 17.77 -2.08
N ALA A 145 13.67 16.91 -1.37
CA ALA A 145 12.22 16.83 -1.46
C ALA A 145 11.55 18.13 -0.99
N PRO A 146 10.48 18.59 -1.67
CA PRO A 146 9.77 19.82 -1.30
C PRO A 146 9.35 19.88 0.17
N GLY A 147 8.82 18.79 0.74
CA GLY A 147 8.44 18.73 2.14
C GLY A 147 9.63 18.97 3.09
N VAL A 148 10.79 18.41 2.76
CA VAL A 148 12.02 18.63 3.53
C VAL A 148 12.47 20.08 3.50
N ILE A 149 12.42 20.69 2.31
CA ILE A 149 12.84 22.08 2.11
C ILE A 149 11.87 23.08 2.75
N LEU A 150 10.58 22.92 2.48
CA LEU A 150 9.55 23.88 2.90
C LEU A 150 9.29 23.85 4.41
N GLU A 151 9.35 22.68 5.02
CA GLU A 151 9.13 22.51 6.44
C GLU A 151 10.44 22.60 7.25
N HIS A 152 11.56 22.94 6.61
CA HIS A 152 12.89 23.00 7.24
C HIS A 152 13.25 21.69 7.97
N ALA A 153 12.78 20.58 7.46
CA ALA A 153 13.07 19.27 8.03
C ALA A 153 14.53 18.88 7.77
N VAL A 154 15.11 18.17 8.71
CA VAL A 154 16.45 17.59 8.58
C VAL A 154 16.31 16.09 8.48
N ILE A 155 16.83 15.55 7.41
CA ILE A 155 16.91 14.10 7.21
C ILE A 155 18.37 13.68 7.11
N PRO A 156 18.73 12.50 7.62
CA PRO A 156 20.07 11.95 7.46
C PRO A 156 20.32 11.51 6.02
N LEU A 157 21.57 11.33 5.61
CA LEU A 157 21.89 10.75 4.31
C LEU A 157 21.65 9.26 4.27
N SER A 158 21.66 8.59 5.40
CA SER A 158 21.32 7.18 5.54
C SER A 158 20.77 6.92 6.93
N LEU A 159 20.00 5.86 7.05
CA LEU A 159 19.52 5.34 8.32
C LEU A 159 20.45 4.19 8.77
N SER A 160 20.56 4.03 10.07
CA SER A 160 21.32 2.91 10.64
C SER A 160 20.36 2.03 11.44
N PRO A 161 19.95 0.87 10.89
CA PRO A 161 19.13 -0.03 11.65
C PRO A 161 19.89 -0.52 12.88
N LYS A 162 19.37 -0.26 14.06
CA LYS A 162 19.97 -0.73 15.32
C LYS A 162 19.70 -2.20 15.58
N ARG A 163 18.68 -2.74 14.94
CA ARG A 163 18.29 -4.15 15.09
C ARG A 163 17.97 -4.73 13.72
N PRO A 164 18.29 -6.02 13.52
CA PRO A 164 17.82 -6.72 12.34
C PRO A 164 16.30 -6.77 12.34
N LEU A 165 15.70 -6.90 11.18
CA LEU A 165 14.28 -7.17 11.03
C LEU A 165 13.95 -8.48 11.75
N ASN A 166 13.03 -8.42 12.71
CA ASN A 166 12.55 -9.59 13.42
C ASN A 166 11.12 -9.87 12.99
N GLY A 167 10.90 -11.08 12.50
CA GLY A 167 9.55 -11.58 12.32
C GLY A 167 8.87 -11.72 13.68
N ARG A 168 7.75 -11.10 13.89
CA ARG A 168 6.88 -11.36 15.04
C ARG A 168 5.67 -12.12 14.55
N PRO A 169 5.61 -13.43 14.79
CA PRO A 169 4.34 -14.12 14.70
C PRO A 169 3.53 -13.70 15.92
N ASP A 170 2.74 -12.66 15.79
CA ASP A 170 1.74 -12.33 16.79
C ASP A 170 0.51 -13.19 16.49
N VAL A 171 0.53 -14.38 17.04
CA VAL A 171 -0.47 -15.43 16.77
C VAL A 171 -1.83 -15.04 17.33
N ASP A 172 -1.85 -14.15 18.31
CA ASP A 172 -3.08 -13.80 19.04
C ASP A 172 -3.67 -12.44 18.62
N SER A 173 -2.94 -11.59 17.93
CA SER A 173 -3.36 -10.19 17.73
C SER A 173 -3.24 -9.64 16.31
N GLY A 174 -2.90 -10.44 15.31
CA GLY A 174 -2.93 -9.92 13.96
C GLY A 174 -1.88 -10.45 12.98
N PRO A 175 -1.67 -9.75 11.87
CA PRO A 175 -0.78 -10.19 10.82
C PRO A 175 0.67 -10.29 11.29
N VAL A 176 1.40 -11.22 10.69
CA VAL A 176 2.83 -11.37 10.94
C VAL A 176 3.54 -10.13 10.42
N GLY A 177 4.20 -9.40 11.32
CA GLY A 177 4.98 -8.21 11.01
C GLY A 177 6.48 -8.51 11.01
N VAL A 178 7.20 -7.70 10.26
CA VAL A 178 8.65 -7.60 10.34
C VAL A 178 8.97 -6.24 10.93
N TRP A 179 9.70 -6.21 12.02
CA TRP A 179 9.88 -5.02 12.83
C TRP A 179 11.27 -4.44 12.70
N HIS A 180 11.30 -3.12 12.65
CA HIS A 180 12.50 -2.32 12.70
C HIS A 180 12.29 -1.18 13.68
N ASP A 181 12.89 -1.27 14.86
CA ASP A 181 12.52 -0.40 15.98
C ASP A 181 12.96 1.07 15.84
N GLU A 182 14.06 1.34 15.21
CA GLU A 182 14.54 2.69 15.01
C GLU A 182 15.19 2.84 13.63
N LEU A 183 14.50 3.50 12.72
CA LEU A 183 15.04 3.82 11.41
C LEU A 183 16.02 5.00 11.49
N PHE A 184 15.75 5.97 12.36
CA PHE A 184 16.64 7.08 12.61
C PHE A 184 17.43 6.83 13.88
N SER A 185 18.74 6.85 13.77
CA SER A 185 19.58 6.98 14.95
C SER A 185 19.68 8.46 15.31
N PRO A 186 19.67 8.82 16.61
CA PRO A 186 19.94 10.18 17.02
C PRO A 186 21.27 10.73 16.47
N ASP A 187 22.28 9.88 16.41
CA ASP A 187 23.61 10.22 15.87
C ASP A 187 23.57 10.56 14.37
N ALA A 188 22.74 9.86 13.60
CA ALA A 188 22.57 10.14 12.18
C ALA A 188 21.89 11.51 11.96
N VAL A 189 20.94 11.88 12.79
CA VAL A 189 20.27 13.18 12.74
C VAL A 189 21.24 14.29 13.15
N GLU A 190 22.02 14.12 14.23
CA GLU A 190 23.03 15.06 14.66
C GLU A 190 24.12 15.26 13.60
N ALA A 191 24.59 14.17 12.98
CA ALA A 191 25.54 14.26 11.87
C ALA A 191 24.96 15.02 10.67
N SER A 192 23.66 14.96 10.44
CA SER A 192 22.99 15.75 9.41
C SER A 192 22.98 17.24 9.74
N PHE A 193 22.84 17.58 11.00
CA PHE A 193 22.91 18.96 11.50
C PHE A 193 24.28 19.58 11.30
N GLU A 194 25.34 18.83 11.51
CA GLU A 194 26.71 19.29 11.29
C GLU A 194 27.06 19.46 9.81
N GLY A 195 26.17 19.07 8.92
CA GLY A 195 26.35 19.21 7.48
C GLY A 195 27.37 18.24 6.89
N LYS A 196 27.84 17.23 7.64
CA LYS A 196 28.80 16.25 7.15
C LYS A 196 28.53 14.86 7.70
N ILE A 197 28.39 13.89 6.81
CA ILE A 197 28.44 12.47 7.14
C ILE A 197 29.45 11.79 6.22
N LYS A 198 30.50 11.18 6.78
CA LYS A 198 31.55 10.47 6.01
C LYS A 198 32.12 11.28 4.84
N GLY A 199 32.34 12.60 5.06
CA GLY A 199 32.89 13.51 4.04
C GLY A 199 31.86 14.05 3.03
N HIS A 200 30.62 13.65 3.10
CA HIS A 200 29.56 14.21 2.27
C HIS A 200 28.93 15.44 2.96
N LEU A 201 28.61 16.45 2.16
CA LEU A 201 27.84 17.59 2.65
C LEU A 201 26.38 17.18 2.75
N VAL A 202 25.83 17.26 3.95
CA VAL A 202 24.40 17.22 4.17
C VAL A 202 23.83 18.58 3.87
N ARG A 203 22.82 18.67 3.04
CA ARG A 203 22.09 19.90 2.82
C ARG A 203 21.25 20.18 4.06
N THR A 204 21.78 21.04 4.92
CA THR A 204 21.04 21.53 6.09
C THR A 204 20.29 22.77 5.70
N ASN A 205 18.98 22.77 5.83
CA ASN A 205 18.25 24.02 5.96
C ASN A 205 18.64 24.69 7.28
N PRO A 206 18.57 26.02 7.38
CA PRO A 206 18.85 26.70 8.62
C PRO A 206 17.91 26.19 9.71
N ILE A 207 18.47 25.43 10.62
CA ILE A 207 17.74 24.79 11.70
C ILE A 207 17.72 25.77 12.85
N THR A 208 16.54 26.03 13.37
CA THR A 208 16.42 26.75 14.63
C THR A 208 16.96 25.86 15.73
N SER A 209 17.62 26.49 16.74
CA SER A 209 18.19 25.80 17.90
C SER A 209 17.20 24.96 18.73
N GLU A 210 15.91 24.97 18.33
CA GLU A 210 14.82 24.24 18.97
C GLU A 210 14.43 22.94 18.26
N SER A 211 15.01 22.65 17.09
CA SER A 211 14.71 21.41 16.34
C SER A 211 15.23 20.20 17.10
N LYS A 212 14.33 19.34 17.54
CA LYS A 212 14.69 18.06 18.17
C LYS A 212 14.62 16.94 17.13
N PRO A 213 15.57 16.00 17.17
CA PRO A 213 15.46 14.80 16.35
C PRO A 213 14.15 14.06 16.63
N ILE A 214 13.49 13.59 15.57
CA ILE A 214 12.32 12.73 15.68
C ILE A 214 12.84 11.30 15.56
N GLY A 215 12.66 10.50 16.63
CA GLY A 215 12.85 9.06 16.55
C GLY A 215 11.74 8.47 15.69
N THR A 216 12.11 7.78 14.62
CA THR A 216 11.14 7.16 13.70
C THR A 216 11.26 5.65 13.78
N GLU A 217 10.12 4.98 13.84
CA GLU A 217 9.99 3.53 13.82
C GLU A 217 9.44 3.09 12.47
N GLY A 218 9.89 1.92 12.01
CA GLY A 218 9.33 1.26 10.85
C GLY A 218 8.92 -0.17 11.16
N SER A 219 7.82 -0.61 10.62
CA SER A 219 7.40 -2.01 10.63
C SER A 219 6.79 -2.39 9.30
N LEU A 220 7.16 -3.58 8.83
CA LEU A 220 6.62 -4.14 7.60
C LEU A 220 5.71 -5.32 7.93
N TRP A 221 4.46 -5.21 7.53
CA TRP A 221 3.43 -6.22 7.73
C TRP A 221 3.21 -7.02 6.44
N MET A 222 3.22 -8.33 6.55
CA MET A 222 3.09 -9.18 5.39
C MET A 222 1.71 -9.08 4.73
N PRO A 223 1.64 -9.13 3.38
CA PRO A 223 2.76 -9.28 2.46
C PRO A 223 3.49 -7.98 2.13
N GLY A 224 2.87 -6.83 2.22
CA GLY A 224 3.45 -5.57 1.76
C GLY A 224 2.73 -4.35 2.32
N VAL A 225 2.67 -4.21 3.65
CA VAL A 225 2.18 -3.00 4.31
C VAL A 225 3.30 -2.43 5.16
N LEU A 226 3.79 -1.26 4.81
CA LEU A 226 4.75 -0.51 5.60
C LEU A 226 4.00 0.42 6.55
N ARG A 227 4.38 0.42 7.82
CA ARG A 227 4.05 1.47 8.79
C ARG A 227 5.34 2.18 9.15
N ILE A 228 5.37 3.49 9.03
CA ILE A 228 6.52 4.32 9.39
C ILE A 228 6.05 5.57 10.14
N GLY A 229 6.76 5.94 11.16
CA GLY A 229 6.47 7.13 11.96
C GLY A 229 7.10 7.11 13.34
N PRO A 230 6.94 8.21 14.07
CA PRO A 230 6.29 9.44 13.64
C PRO A 230 7.09 10.17 12.55
N PHE A 231 6.41 10.63 11.50
CA PHE A 231 6.99 11.38 10.40
C PHE A 231 5.86 11.97 9.51
N PRO A 232 5.90 13.20 9.01
CA PRO A 232 6.98 14.20 9.16
C PRO A 232 6.97 14.96 10.48
N ASP A 233 5.99 14.76 11.33
CA ASP A 233 5.92 15.35 12.67
C ASP A 233 5.63 14.29 13.73
N HIS A 234 5.74 14.65 15.01
CA HIS A 234 5.62 13.72 16.15
C HIS A 234 4.24 13.04 16.29
N THR A 235 3.25 13.43 15.50
CA THR A 235 1.86 12.94 15.61
C THR A 235 1.41 12.13 14.42
N VAL A 236 2.15 12.16 13.33
CA VAL A 236 1.79 11.53 12.07
C VAL A 236 2.50 10.20 11.89
N PHE A 237 1.74 9.18 11.52
CA PHE A 237 2.26 7.91 11.04
C PHE A 237 1.76 7.68 9.62
N GLN A 238 2.61 7.09 8.79
CA GLN A 238 2.25 6.70 7.43
C GLN A 238 2.03 5.19 7.39
N TYR A 239 1.02 4.79 6.60
CA TYR A 239 0.84 3.40 6.20
C TYR A 239 0.83 3.36 4.68
N GLU A 240 1.58 2.42 4.13
CA GLU A 240 1.75 2.26 2.70
C GLU A 240 1.44 0.82 2.32
N TRP A 241 0.51 0.63 1.39
CA TRP A 241 0.17 -0.68 0.84
C TRP A 241 0.75 -0.81 -0.56
N TYR A 242 1.48 -1.87 -0.79
CA TYR A 242 2.04 -2.24 -2.09
C TYR A 242 1.24 -3.42 -2.64
N VAL A 243 0.11 -3.13 -3.29
CA VAL A 243 -0.86 -4.14 -3.71
C VAL A 243 -0.56 -4.61 -5.12
N PRO A 244 -0.21 -5.88 -5.35
CA PRO A 244 0.13 -6.38 -6.67
C PRO A 244 -1.05 -6.23 -7.66
N ILE A 245 -0.80 -5.61 -8.81
CA ILE A 245 -1.71 -5.63 -9.96
C ILE A 245 -1.35 -6.80 -10.84
N ASP A 246 -0.09 -6.86 -11.26
CA ASP A 246 0.53 -7.92 -12.04
C ASP A 246 2.04 -8.00 -11.74
N GLU A 247 2.81 -8.70 -12.57
CA GLU A 247 4.25 -8.90 -12.39
C GLU A 247 5.07 -7.60 -12.50
N LYS A 248 4.52 -6.58 -13.15
CA LYS A 248 5.23 -5.34 -13.51
C LYS A 248 4.61 -4.08 -12.93
N SER A 249 3.54 -4.21 -12.17
CA SER A 249 2.85 -3.05 -11.62
C SER A 249 2.18 -3.35 -10.28
N HIS A 250 2.07 -2.31 -9.47
CA HIS A 250 1.32 -2.38 -8.21
C HIS A 250 0.49 -1.12 -7.98
N LEU A 251 -0.58 -1.28 -7.21
CA LEU A 251 -1.32 -0.16 -6.66
C LEU A 251 -0.61 0.26 -5.37
N TYR A 252 -0.10 1.46 -5.35
CA TYR A 252 0.55 2.08 -4.21
C TYR A 252 -0.47 2.96 -3.49
N ILE A 253 -0.90 2.53 -2.30
CA ILE A 253 -1.82 3.29 -1.46
C ILE A 253 -1.00 3.90 -0.33
N GLN A 254 -1.01 5.21 -0.24
CA GLN A 254 -0.26 5.99 0.72
C GLN A 254 -1.21 6.72 1.65
N THR A 255 -1.05 6.55 2.94
CA THR A 255 -1.87 7.24 3.92
C THR A 255 -1.02 7.99 4.93
N GLN A 256 -1.55 9.09 5.42
CA GLN A 256 -1.11 9.72 6.66
C GLN A 256 -2.18 9.52 7.71
N THR A 257 -1.77 9.25 8.91
CA THR A 257 -2.69 8.96 10.01
C THR A 257 -2.31 9.75 11.25
N ARG A 258 -3.31 10.10 12.05
CA ARG A 258 -3.13 10.80 13.32
C ARG A 258 -4.18 10.33 14.32
N ARG A 259 -3.79 10.13 15.57
CA ARG A 259 -4.75 9.92 16.64
C ARG A 259 -5.42 11.23 17.00
N VAL A 260 -6.76 11.21 17.04
CA VAL A 260 -7.62 12.38 17.25
C VAL A 260 -8.57 12.12 18.41
N LYS A 261 -8.91 13.19 19.14
CA LYS A 261 -9.79 13.10 20.32
C LYS A 261 -11.18 13.64 20.08
N SER A 262 -11.42 14.21 18.90
CA SER A 262 -12.70 14.81 18.54
C SER A 262 -12.89 14.90 17.03
N ASP A 263 -14.15 15.04 16.58
CA ASP A 263 -14.46 15.28 15.18
C ASP A 263 -13.83 16.59 14.65
N GLN A 264 -13.67 17.58 15.52
CA GLN A 264 -13.00 18.82 15.14
C GLN A 264 -11.52 18.61 14.83
N GLU A 265 -10.82 17.79 15.62
CA GLU A 265 -9.42 17.44 15.36
C GLU A 265 -9.30 16.59 14.08
N LYS A 266 -10.24 15.68 13.88
CA LYS A 266 -10.32 14.88 12.66
C LYS A 266 -10.51 15.76 11.43
N GLN A 267 -11.44 16.71 11.47
CA GLN A 267 -11.67 17.63 10.36
C GLN A 267 -10.43 18.49 10.09
N ARG A 268 -9.78 19.01 11.13
CA ARG A 268 -8.54 19.79 10.96
C ARG A 268 -7.44 18.97 10.31
N PHE A 269 -7.26 17.72 10.71
CA PHE A 269 -6.28 16.83 10.10
C PHE A 269 -6.58 16.59 8.61
N SER A 270 -7.85 16.36 8.26
CA SER A 270 -8.31 16.23 6.88
C SER A 270 -8.04 17.51 6.08
N ASP A 271 -8.38 18.68 6.61
CA ASP A 271 -8.16 19.96 5.96
C ASP A 271 -6.67 20.21 5.70
N GLU A 272 -5.79 19.95 6.70
CA GLU A 272 -4.34 20.04 6.57
C GLU A 272 -3.81 19.12 5.48
N PHE A 273 -4.31 17.87 5.45
CA PHE A 273 -3.90 16.89 4.46
C PHE A 273 -4.22 17.35 3.04
N TRP A 274 -5.48 17.70 2.78
CA TRP A 274 -5.94 18.06 1.44
C TRP A 274 -5.44 19.43 0.97
N MET A 275 -5.18 20.36 1.92
CA MET A 275 -4.72 21.71 1.61
C MET A 275 -3.26 21.73 1.13
N TYR A 276 -2.36 20.96 1.78
CA TYR A 276 -0.94 21.02 1.44
C TYR A 276 -0.12 19.75 1.71
N LYS A 277 -0.44 18.94 2.74
CA LYS A 277 0.41 17.79 3.11
C LYS A 277 0.45 16.70 2.04
N LYS A 278 -0.67 16.48 1.35
CA LYS A 278 -0.73 15.57 0.22
C LYS A 278 0.32 15.95 -0.85
N ASP A 279 0.40 17.21 -1.22
CA ASP A 279 1.29 17.66 -2.30
C ASP A 279 2.74 17.78 -1.85
N THR A 280 2.99 18.18 -0.60
CA THR A 280 4.36 18.33 -0.09
C THR A 280 5.00 17.00 0.30
N TRP A 281 4.23 16.08 0.88
CA TRP A 281 4.76 14.82 1.41
C TRP A 281 4.44 13.62 0.52
N LEU A 282 3.19 13.39 0.12
CA LEU A 282 2.88 12.19 -0.67
C LEU A 282 3.25 12.33 -2.16
N HIS A 283 3.24 13.54 -2.71
CA HIS A 283 3.81 13.81 -4.02
C HIS A 283 5.25 14.29 -3.92
N GLY A 284 5.48 15.40 -3.27
CA GLY A 284 6.80 16.04 -3.25
C GLY A 284 7.91 15.26 -2.52
N PHE A 285 7.58 14.24 -1.73
CA PHE A 285 8.55 13.36 -1.10
C PHE A 285 8.56 11.98 -1.79
N ASN A 286 7.42 11.29 -1.84
CA ASN A 286 7.36 9.91 -2.36
C ASN A 286 7.38 9.80 -3.89
N ASP A 287 7.36 10.89 -4.67
CA ASP A 287 7.55 10.80 -6.13
C ASP A 287 8.96 10.32 -6.49
N ALA A 288 9.96 10.65 -5.66
CA ALA A 288 11.32 10.14 -5.81
C ALA A 288 11.38 8.61 -5.67
N ASP A 289 10.59 8.05 -4.74
CA ASP A 289 10.47 6.60 -4.57
C ASP A 289 9.89 5.93 -5.80
N ILE A 290 8.85 6.50 -6.38
CA ILE A 290 8.20 5.95 -7.57
C ILE A 290 9.20 5.91 -8.73
N ILE A 291 9.92 7.02 -8.95
CA ILE A 291 10.95 7.10 -9.99
C ILE A 291 12.02 6.02 -9.76
N ALA A 292 12.49 5.83 -8.53
CA ALA A 292 13.49 4.82 -8.20
C ALA A 292 12.96 3.40 -8.44
N ARG A 293 11.74 3.10 -8.02
CA ARG A 293 11.10 1.79 -8.21
C ARG A 293 10.94 1.44 -9.69
N GLU A 294 10.44 2.38 -10.49
CA GLU A 294 10.26 2.18 -11.94
C GLU A 294 11.60 2.03 -12.68
N ALA A 295 12.62 2.80 -12.29
CA ALA A 295 13.97 2.63 -12.84
C ALA A 295 14.58 1.27 -12.46
N THR A 296 14.38 0.84 -11.21
CA THR A 296 14.85 -0.46 -10.74
C THR A 296 14.14 -1.60 -11.48
N GLN A 297 12.85 -1.48 -11.77
CA GLN A 297 12.10 -2.46 -12.56
C GLN A 297 12.77 -2.72 -13.91
N GLN A 298 13.24 -1.69 -14.60
CA GLN A 298 13.95 -1.84 -15.88
C GLN A 298 15.23 -2.69 -15.73
N PHE A 299 16.01 -2.45 -14.68
CA PHE A 299 17.19 -3.26 -14.40
C PHE A 299 16.85 -4.74 -14.16
N TYR A 300 15.74 -5.01 -13.47
CA TYR A 300 15.31 -6.39 -13.22
C TYR A 300 14.80 -7.08 -14.48
N GLU A 301 14.21 -6.35 -15.42
CA GLU A 301 13.75 -6.90 -16.70
C GLU A 301 14.89 -7.10 -17.71
N ASP A 302 15.74 -6.09 -17.87
CA ASP A 302 16.74 -6.04 -18.94
C ASP A 302 18.02 -6.79 -18.57
N ASP A 303 18.46 -6.70 -17.31
CA ASP A 303 19.76 -7.14 -16.84
C ASP A 303 19.70 -8.28 -15.80
N TRP A 304 18.55 -8.93 -15.65
CA TRP A 304 18.39 -10.01 -14.66
C TRP A 304 18.76 -9.56 -13.26
N GLY A 305 18.22 -8.43 -12.83
CA GLY A 305 18.57 -7.76 -11.57
C GLY A 305 18.53 -8.68 -10.35
N TRP A 306 17.58 -9.63 -10.28
CA TRP A 306 17.46 -10.60 -9.19
C TRP A 306 18.72 -11.47 -8.96
N ILE A 307 19.57 -11.59 -9.97
CA ILE A 307 20.81 -12.35 -9.92
C ILE A 307 22.02 -11.42 -9.91
N ASN A 308 21.90 -10.27 -10.60
CA ASN A 308 23.03 -9.39 -10.87
C ASN A 308 23.10 -8.18 -9.92
N GLU A 309 22.11 -7.98 -9.06
CA GLU A 309 22.17 -6.93 -8.04
C GLU A 309 23.36 -7.12 -7.10
N ARG A 310 23.93 -6.02 -6.66
CA ARG A 310 25.06 -6.04 -5.72
C ARG A 310 24.64 -5.41 -4.41
N LEU A 311 24.28 -6.26 -3.48
CA LEU A 311 23.88 -5.87 -2.14
C LEU A 311 25.11 -5.54 -1.29
N PHE A 312 24.96 -4.62 -0.35
CA PHE A 312 25.98 -4.22 0.59
C PHE A 312 25.45 -4.28 2.03
N GLU A 313 26.24 -3.93 3.04
CA GLU A 313 25.90 -4.16 4.44
C GLU A 313 24.52 -3.57 4.86
N PRO A 314 24.13 -2.34 4.49
CA PRO A 314 22.80 -1.81 4.82
C PRO A 314 21.63 -2.61 4.25
N ASP A 315 21.82 -3.35 3.15
CA ASP A 315 20.79 -4.17 2.52
C ASP A 315 20.45 -5.44 3.30
N SER A 316 21.10 -5.67 4.44
CA SER A 316 20.78 -6.81 5.31
C SER A 316 19.30 -6.88 5.66
N VAL A 317 18.62 -5.73 5.80
CA VAL A 317 17.19 -5.64 6.06
C VAL A 317 16.35 -6.19 4.89
N LEU A 318 16.79 -5.97 3.65
CA LEU A 318 16.13 -6.50 2.45
C LEU A 318 16.28 -8.02 2.39
N ILE A 319 17.47 -8.52 2.72
CA ILE A 319 17.75 -9.95 2.76
C ILE A 319 16.88 -10.63 3.83
N ASP A 320 16.76 -10.04 5.00
CA ASP A 320 15.94 -10.59 6.09
C ASP A 320 14.46 -10.58 5.73
N TRP A 321 13.96 -9.52 5.11
CA TRP A 321 12.60 -9.50 4.59
C TRP A 321 12.36 -10.57 3.52
N ARG A 322 13.27 -10.75 2.58
CA ARG A 322 13.18 -11.79 1.52
C ARG A 322 13.10 -13.19 2.13
N LYS A 323 13.92 -13.49 3.13
CA LYS A 323 13.88 -14.77 3.86
C LYS A 323 12.55 -14.95 4.57
N PHE A 324 12.11 -13.92 5.27
CA PHE A 324 10.86 -13.95 6.02
C PHE A 324 9.64 -14.13 5.09
N ALA A 325 9.55 -13.37 4.02
CA ALA A 325 8.49 -13.49 3.02
C ALA A 325 8.46 -14.89 2.39
N SER A 326 9.63 -15.46 2.09
CA SER A 326 9.74 -16.83 1.56
C SER A 326 9.23 -17.88 2.54
N GLN A 327 9.55 -17.74 3.83
CA GLN A 327 9.08 -18.67 4.88
C GLN A 327 7.55 -18.66 5.03
N HIS A 328 6.94 -17.51 4.80
CA HIS A 328 5.50 -17.34 4.90
C HIS A 328 4.75 -17.55 3.58
N HIS A 329 5.43 -18.02 2.53
CA HIS A 329 4.86 -18.22 1.19
C HIS A 329 4.08 -17.02 0.64
N ARG A 330 4.43 -15.81 1.08
CA ARG A 330 3.72 -14.58 0.73
C ARG A 330 4.48 -13.78 -0.32
N GLY A 331 4.84 -14.44 -1.43
CA GLY A 331 4.97 -13.69 -2.65
C GLY A 331 6.33 -13.17 -3.03
N ILE A 332 7.44 -13.77 -2.58
CA ILE A 332 8.63 -13.69 -3.40
C ILE A 332 8.49 -14.78 -4.45
N GLN A 333 8.00 -14.43 -5.60
CA GLN A 333 8.05 -15.30 -6.76
C GLN A 333 9.49 -15.28 -7.25
N LEU A 334 10.22 -16.34 -6.95
CA LEU A 334 11.45 -16.61 -7.68
C LEU A 334 11.06 -16.78 -9.15
N PRO A 335 11.80 -16.18 -10.08
CA PRO A 335 11.63 -16.45 -11.50
C PRO A 335 11.62 -17.97 -11.72
N HIS A 336 10.72 -18.47 -12.55
CA HIS A 336 10.53 -19.91 -12.79
C HIS A 336 11.81 -20.69 -13.10
N HIS A 337 12.84 -20.01 -13.63
CA HIS A 337 14.13 -20.63 -13.95
C HIS A 337 15.06 -20.76 -12.72
N LEU A 338 14.69 -20.25 -11.55
CA LEU A 338 15.42 -20.41 -10.30
C LEU A 338 14.77 -21.44 -9.36
N LEU A 339 13.61 -21.99 -9.76
CA LEU A 339 12.97 -23.13 -9.14
C LEU A 339 13.41 -24.41 -9.82
#